data_73be33a56ab48c961daf5c7548393918
#
_entry.id   73be33a56ab48c961daf5c7548393918
#
_cell.length_a   1.000
_cell.length_b   1.000
_cell.length_c   1.000
_cell.angle_alpha   90.00
_cell.angle_beta   90.00
_cell.angle_gamma   90.00
#
_symmetry.space_group_name_H-M   'P 1'
#
loop_
_entity.id
_entity.type
_entity.pdbx_description
1 polymer ?
#
loop_
_entity_poly.entity_id
_entity_poly.type
_entity_poly.pdbx_seq_one_letter_code
_entity_poly.pdbx_strand_id
1 'polypeptide(L)'
;LVPADSPMEVPGADLKYQTAADTGSDEWLTVSIRYKAPDGADSSLLEYPVGQEAQVAAASKDTAFAACVAQFGMLLRDSAYAGSATYAGVAEQLESLPGLEDDAYQEEFLYLVKQLARKG
;
A
#
# COMPACT_ATOMS: atom_id res chain seq x y z
N LEU A 1 -1.35 0.16 8.06
CA LEU A 1 -1.42 0.26 9.52
C LEU A 1 -1.00 -1.08 10.13
N VAL A 2 -0.10 -1.04 11.10
CA VAL A 2 0.32 -2.22 11.85
C VAL A 2 -0.51 -2.27 13.12
N PRO A 3 -1.29 -3.35 13.37
CA PRO A 3 -2.03 -3.49 14.63
C PRO A 3 -1.12 -3.42 15.84
N ALA A 4 -1.63 -2.91 16.97
CA ALA A 4 -0.86 -2.71 18.18
C ALA A 4 -0.28 -4.03 18.79
N ASP A 5 -0.91 -5.16 18.47
CA ASP A 5 -0.51 -6.51 18.88
C ASP A 5 0.29 -7.27 17.82
N SER A 6 0.66 -6.59 16.72
CA SER A 6 1.47 -7.18 15.66
C SER A 6 2.89 -7.50 16.14
N PRO A 7 3.46 -8.66 15.81
CA PRO A 7 4.86 -8.96 16.09
C PRO A 7 5.84 -8.16 15.23
N MET A 8 5.34 -7.32 14.32
CA MET A 8 6.17 -6.48 13.46
C MET A 8 6.64 -5.26 14.24
N GLU A 9 7.95 -5.17 14.48
CA GLU A 9 8.55 -3.95 15.01
C GLU A 9 8.61 -2.89 13.90
N VAL A 10 7.85 -1.81 14.07
CA VAL A 10 7.99 -0.62 13.23
C VAL A 10 9.05 0.26 13.89
N PRO A 11 10.17 0.58 13.21
CA PRO A 11 11.14 1.50 13.75
C PRO A 11 10.47 2.84 14.06
N GLY A 12 10.25 3.12 15.34
CA GLY A 12 9.79 4.43 15.81
C GLY A 12 10.95 5.41 15.75
N ALA A 13 10.70 6.64 15.33
CA ALA A 13 11.67 7.70 15.56
C ALA A 13 11.73 7.98 17.07
N ASP A 14 12.91 7.87 17.68
CA ASP A 14 13.13 8.30 19.06
C ASP A 14 12.87 9.82 19.15
N LEU A 15 11.72 10.17 19.66
CA LEU A 15 11.35 11.56 19.90
C LEU A 15 12.05 12.07 21.16
N LYS A 16 13.18 12.76 20.98
CA LYS A 16 14.03 13.25 22.07
C LYS A 16 13.31 14.20 23.04
N TYR A 17 12.26 14.89 22.59
CA TYR A 17 11.57 15.94 23.34
C TYR A 17 10.05 15.81 23.39
N GLN A 18 9.50 14.74 22.85
CA GLN A 18 8.06 14.48 22.87
C GLN A 18 7.78 13.07 23.36
N THR A 19 6.91 12.97 24.35
CA THR A 19 6.30 11.70 24.71
C THR A 19 5.04 11.54 23.89
N ALA A 20 4.88 10.43 23.16
CA ALA A 20 3.63 10.12 22.50
C ALA A 20 2.55 9.95 23.59
N ALA A 21 1.62 10.90 23.66
CA ALA A 21 0.45 10.80 24.50
C ALA A 21 -0.72 10.27 23.67
N ASP A 22 -1.46 9.33 24.25
CA ASP A 22 -2.74 8.94 23.67
C ASP A 22 -3.68 10.17 23.72
N THR A 23 -4.10 10.62 22.56
CA THR A 23 -4.99 11.79 22.42
C THR A 23 -6.44 11.45 22.74
N GLY A 24 -6.78 10.16 22.90
CA GLY A 24 -8.16 9.69 23.06
C GLY A 24 -9.02 9.96 21.83
N SER A 25 -8.41 10.22 20.69
CA SER A 25 -9.11 10.42 19.40
C SER A 25 -9.45 9.05 18.81
N ASP A 26 -10.65 8.93 18.24
CA ASP A 26 -11.06 7.77 17.44
C ASP A 26 -10.41 7.77 16.04
N GLU A 27 -9.64 8.80 15.72
CA GLU A 27 -8.91 8.89 14.46
C GLU A 27 -7.60 8.11 14.51
N TRP A 28 -7.39 7.23 13.54
CA TRP A 28 -6.17 6.43 13.41
C TRP A 28 -5.06 7.17 12.66
N LEU A 29 -5.46 7.98 11.68
CA LEU A 29 -4.56 8.81 10.89
C LEU A 29 -5.35 9.91 10.17
N THR A 30 -4.64 10.92 9.70
CA THR A 30 -5.20 11.92 8.78
C THR A 30 -4.40 11.91 7.48
N VAL A 31 -5.11 11.80 6.35
CA VAL A 31 -4.51 11.93 5.02
C VAL A 31 -4.62 13.39 4.59
N SER A 32 -3.49 14.08 4.44
CA SER A 32 -3.43 15.46 3.98
C SER A 32 -2.86 15.51 2.56
N ILE A 33 -3.65 16.07 1.64
CA ILE A 33 -3.27 16.19 0.23
C ILE A 33 -3.23 17.67 -0.13
N ARG A 34 -2.06 18.15 -0.53
CA ARG A 34 -1.91 19.51 -1.04
C ARG A 34 -1.74 19.47 -2.55
N TYR A 35 -2.58 20.19 -3.26
CA TYR A 35 -2.56 20.23 -4.72
C TYR A 35 -2.69 21.64 -5.26
N LYS A 36 -2.33 21.81 -6.54
CA LYS A 36 -2.56 23.02 -7.32
C LYS A 36 -3.34 22.67 -8.58
N ALA A 37 -4.24 23.56 -8.99
CA ALA A 37 -4.79 23.52 -10.34
C ALA A 37 -3.66 23.77 -11.35
N PRO A 38 -3.72 23.24 -12.60
CA PRO A 38 -2.68 23.43 -13.60
C PRO A 38 -2.24 24.88 -13.80
N ASP A 39 -3.19 25.81 -13.75
CA ASP A 39 -2.97 27.25 -13.92
C ASP A 39 -3.09 28.04 -12.61
N GLY A 40 -3.15 27.34 -11.46
CA GLY A 40 -3.34 27.95 -10.15
C GLY A 40 -2.05 28.49 -9.54
N ALA A 41 -2.09 29.72 -9.02
CA ALA A 41 -1.00 30.29 -8.23
C ALA A 41 -0.98 29.71 -6.80
N ASP A 42 -2.17 29.48 -6.23
CA ASP A 42 -2.34 29.04 -4.85
C ASP A 42 -2.50 27.52 -4.73
N SER A 43 -2.05 26.97 -3.61
CA SER A 43 -2.25 25.56 -3.28
C SER A 43 -3.46 25.38 -2.37
N SER A 44 -4.25 24.35 -2.64
CA SER A 44 -5.35 23.90 -1.80
C SER A 44 -4.93 22.71 -0.94
N LEU A 45 -5.44 22.64 0.29
CA LEU A 45 -5.24 21.53 1.21
C LEU A 45 -6.56 20.78 1.37
N LEU A 46 -6.53 19.47 1.19
CA LEU A 46 -7.60 18.55 1.56
C LEU A 46 -7.11 17.70 2.73
N GLU A 47 -7.96 17.51 3.72
CA GLU A 47 -7.68 16.68 4.88
C GLU A 47 -8.81 15.66 5.07
N TYR A 48 -8.43 14.41 5.22
CA TYR A 48 -9.34 13.30 5.44
C TYR A 48 -8.93 12.57 6.72
N PRO A 49 -9.62 12.80 7.84
CA PRO A 49 -9.45 12.00 9.03
C PRO A 49 -9.96 10.59 8.74
N VAL A 50 -9.22 9.58 9.21
CA VAL A 50 -9.54 8.16 9.03
C VAL A 50 -9.66 7.51 10.40
N GLY A 51 -10.84 7.07 10.73
CA GLY A 51 -11.14 6.36 11.98
C GLY A 51 -11.42 4.88 11.75
N GLN A 52 -11.88 4.22 12.80
CA GLN A 52 -12.15 2.78 12.79
C GLN A 52 -13.21 2.38 11.74
N GLU A 53 -14.17 3.25 11.47
CA GLU A 53 -15.25 3.01 10.50
C GLU A 53 -14.73 2.87 9.05
N ALA A 54 -13.53 3.37 8.76
CA ALA A 54 -12.91 3.24 7.44
C ALA A 54 -12.25 1.86 7.23
N GLN A 55 -12.14 1.04 8.29
CA GLN A 55 -11.57 -0.29 8.18
C GLN A 55 -12.51 -1.23 7.43
N VAL A 56 -11.99 -1.88 6.41
CA VAL A 56 -12.68 -2.90 5.64
C VAL A 56 -12.03 -4.27 5.88
N ALA A 57 -12.85 -5.33 5.85
CA ALA A 57 -12.37 -6.70 6.06
C ALA A 57 -11.47 -7.20 4.91
N ALA A 58 -11.66 -6.66 3.72
CA ALA A 58 -10.87 -7.02 2.54
C ALA A 58 -10.65 -5.79 1.65
N ALA A 59 -9.48 -5.73 1.02
CA ALA A 59 -9.19 -4.70 0.03
C ALA A 59 -10.10 -4.85 -1.21
N SER A 60 -10.42 -3.72 -1.84
CA SER A 60 -11.04 -3.76 -3.16
C SER A 60 -10.09 -4.40 -4.19
N LYS A 61 -10.64 -4.88 -5.32
CA LYS A 61 -9.84 -5.42 -6.44
C LYS A 61 -8.74 -4.45 -6.84
N ASP A 62 -9.06 -3.17 -7.03
CA ASP A 62 -8.10 -2.16 -7.48
C ASP A 62 -7.00 -1.92 -6.45
N THR A 63 -7.34 -1.89 -5.17
CA THR A 63 -6.36 -1.76 -4.08
C THR A 63 -5.46 -3.00 -4.01
N ALA A 64 -6.02 -4.19 -4.15
CA ALA A 64 -5.25 -5.44 -4.14
C ALA A 64 -4.32 -5.52 -5.37
N PHE A 65 -4.80 -5.12 -6.55
CA PHE A 65 -3.96 -5.04 -7.75
C PHE A 65 -2.82 -4.02 -7.57
N ALA A 66 -3.12 -2.82 -7.07
CA ALA A 66 -2.10 -1.81 -6.80
C ALA A 66 -1.04 -2.30 -5.78
N ALA A 67 -1.45 -3.07 -4.77
CA ALA A 67 -0.52 -3.68 -3.83
C ALA A 67 0.40 -4.71 -4.51
N CYS A 68 -0.12 -5.52 -5.43
CA CYS A 68 0.70 -6.44 -6.25
C CYS A 68 1.72 -5.69 -7.11
N VAL A 69 1.32 -4.56 -7.74
CA VAL A 69 2.23 -3.72 -8.51
C VAL A 69 3.34 -3.14 -7.62
N ALA A 70 2.99 -2.66 -6.43
CA ALA A 70 3.96 -2.14 -5.47
C ALA A 70 4.94 -3.23 -4.99
N GLN A 71 4.46 -4.42 -4.64
CA GLN A 71 5.30 -5.56 -4.25
C GLN A 71 6.25 -5.95 -5.39
N PHE A 72 5.75 -6.05 -6.61
CA PHE A 72 6.56 -6.34 -7.79
C PHE A 72 7.66 -5.30 -7.99
N GLY A 73 7.32 -4.01 -7.87
CA GLY A 73 8.30 -2.92 -7.93
C GLY A 73 9.37 -3.00 -6.84
N MET A 74 9.00 -3.39 -5.62
CA MET A 74 9.95 -3.61 -4.52
C MET A 74 10.90 -4.77 -4.81
N LEU A 75 10.40 -5.87 -5.39
CA LEU A 75 11.21 -7.01 -5.79
C LEU A 75 12.18 -6.67 -6.92
N LEU A 76 11.73 -5.93 -7.95
CA LEU A 76 12.58 -5.52 -9.07
C LEU A 76 13.78 -4.67 -8.65
N ARG A 77 13.59 -3.82 -7.65
CA ARG A 77 14.64 -2.90 -7.15
C ARG A 77 15.41 -3.45 -5.95
N ASP A 78 15.20 -4.71 -5.60
CA ASP A 78 15.83 -5.35 -4.44
C ASP A 78 15.66 -4.52 -3.15
N SER A 79 14.43 -4.11 -2.87
CA SER A 79 14.11 -3.26 -1.75
C SER A 79 14.23 -4.00 -0.42
N ALA A 80 14.90 -3.39 0.56
CA ALA A 80 14.95 -3.90 1.93
C ALA A 80 13.55 -4.00 2.58
N TYR A 81 12.55 -3.34 2.02
CA TYR A 81 11.16 -3.35 2.50
C TYR A 81 10.28 -4.38 1.77
N ALA A 82 10.83 -5.21 0.89
CA ALA A 82 10.07 -6.26 0.20
C ALA A 82 9.56 -7.36 1.18
N GLY A 83 10.16 -7.45 2.37
CA GLY A 83 9.78 -8.45 3.37
C GLY A 83 9.92 -9.87 2.84
N SER A 84 8.87 -10.67 2.99
CA SER A 84 8.79 -12.05 2.49
C SER A 84 8.15 -12.15 1.09
N ALA A 85 7.95 -11.04 0.38
CA ALA A 85 7.38 -11.06 -0.97
C ALA A 85 8.28 -11.85 -1.93
N THR A 86 7.65 -12.55 -2.87
CA THR A 86 8.32 -13.27 -3.96
C THR A 86 7.56 -13.05 -5.26
N TYR A 87 8.22 -13.18 -6.41
CA TYR A 87 7.54 -13.10 -7.71
C TYR A 87 6.43 -14.15 -7.85
N ALA A 88 6.64 -15.37 -7.31
CA ALA A 88 5.62 -16.40 -7.31
C ALA A 88 4.41 -16.02 -6.46
N GLY A 89 4.63 -15.47 -5.26
CA GLY A 89 3.56 -15.01 -4.39
C GLY A 89 2.75 -13.86 -5.00
N VAL A 90 3.42 -12.91 -5.69
CA VAL A 90 2.73 -11.84 -6.42
C VAL A 90 1.90 -12.41 -7.56
N ALA A 91 2.41 -13.42 -8.29
CA ALA A 91 1.64 -14.07 -9.37
C ALA A 91 0.39 -14.77 -8.82
N GLU A 92 0.49 -15.50 -7.70
CA GLU A 92 -0.65 -16.15 -7.04
C GLU A 92 -1.70 -15.15 -6.57
N GLN A 93 -1.27 -14.03 -5.99
CA GLN A 93 -2.18 -12.96 -5.59
C GLN A 93 -2.93 -12.37 -6.78
N LEU A 94 -2.23 -12.09 -7.88
CA LEU A 94 -2.84 -11.58 -9.11
C LEU A 94 -3.85 -12.59 -9.69
N GLU A 95 -3.52 -13.87 -9.75
CA GLU A 95 -4.42 -14.92 -10.23
C GLU A 95 -5.70 -15.06 -9.39
N SER A 96 -5.63 -14.69 -8.12
CA SER A 96 -6.80 -14.71 -7.23
C SER A 96 -7.75 -13.53 -7.41
N LEU A 97 -7.35 -12.49 -8.16
CA LEU A 97 -8.17 -11.30 -8.36
C LEU A 97 -9.28 -11.58 -9.39
N PRO A 98 -10.55 -11.32 -9.04
CA PRO A 98 -11.65 -11.54 -9.96
C PRO A 98 -11.62 -10.57 -11.14
N GLY A 99 -11.84 -11.07 -12.37
CA GLY A 99 -11.92 -10.25 -13.59
C GLY A 99 -10.60 -9.57 -13.95
N LEU A 100 -9.47 -10.16 -13.60
CA LEU A 100 -8.17 -9.69 -14.05
C LEU A 100 -8.03 -9.88 -15.57
N GLU A 101 -8.61 -10.94 -16.08
CA GLU A 101 -8.67 -11.30 -17.51
C GLU A 101 -9.52 -10.35 -18.36
N ASP A 102 -10.32 -9.50 -17.73
CA ASP A 102 -11.15 -8.51 -18.44
C ASP A 102 -10.35 -7.26 -18.86
N ASP A 103 -9.11 -7.12 -18.35
CA ASP A 103 -8.22 -6.00 -18.63
C ASP A 103 -6.88 -6.51 -19.20
N ALA A 104 -6.67 -6.25 -20.49
CA ALA A 104 -5.49 -6.72 -21.22
C ALA A 104 -4.15 -6.25 -20.60
N TYR A 105 -4.11 -5.08 -19.99
CA TYR A 105 -2.90 -4.59 -19.33
C TYR A 105 -2.63 -5.33 -18.00
N GLN A 106 -3.69 -5.66 -17.25
CA GLN A 106 -3.57 -6.45 -16.02
C GLN A 106 -3.13 -7.88 -16.34
N GLU A 107 -3.68 -8.47 -17.41
CA GLU A 107 -3.29 -9.80 -17.89
C GLU A 107 -1.83 -9.82 -18.36
N GLU A 108 -1.40 -8.82 -19.13
CA GLU A 108 0.00 -8.68 -19.55
C GLU A 108 0.93 -8.52 -18.35
N PHE A 109 0.53 -7.76 -17.35
CA PHE A 109 1.30 -7.61 -16.12
C PHE A 109 1.47 -8.95 -15.39
N LEU A 110 0.40 -9.73 -15.23
CA LEU A 110 0.48 -11.09 -14.68
C LEU A 110 1.45 -11.97 -15.47
N TYR A 111 1.39 -11.90 -16.80
CA TYR A 111 2.31 -12.64 -17.66
C TYR A 111 3.77 -12.27 -17.37
N LEU A 112 4.10 -10.99 -17.27
CA LEU A 112 5.45 -10.51 -16.94
C LEU A 112 5.92 -11.01 -15.57
N VAL A 113 5.06 -10.94 -14.56
CA VAL A 113 5.37 -11.44 -13.20
C VAL A 113 5.68 -12.93 -13.23
N LYS A 114 4.88 -13.73 -13.96
CA LYS A 114 5.12 -15.18 -14.14
C LYS A 114 6.45 -15.49 -14.83
N GLN A 115 6.86 -14.67 -15.79
CA GLN A 115 8.15 -14.87 -16.47
C GLN A 115 9.33 -14.69 -15.50
N LEU A 116 9.23 -13.74 -14.57
CA LEU A 116 10.26 -13.54 -13.55
C LEU A 116 10.21 -14.62 -12.46
N ALA A 117 9.02 -15.05 -12.05
CA ALA A 117 8.87 -16.15 -11.10
C ALA A 117 9.51 -17.48 -11.55
N ARG A 118 9.61 -17.70 -12.88
CA ARG A 118 10.27 -18.89 -13.46
C ARG A 118 11.80 -18.77 -13.48
N LYS A 119 12.35 -17.57 -13.37
CA LYS A 119 13.79 -17.32 -13.46
C LYS A 119 14.47 -17.23 -12.10
N GLY A 120 13.70 -16.93 -11.07
CA GLY A 120 14.17 -16.87 -9.67
C GLY A 120 13.86 -18.13 -8.92
#